data_4054fe79ad6a2a8f652f6bf0c524756a
#
_entry.id   4054fe79ad6a2a8f652f6bf0c524756a
#
_cell.length_a   1.000
_cell.length_b   1.000
_cell.length_c   1.000
_cell.angle_alpha   90.00
_cell.angle_beta   90.00
_cell.angle_gamma   90.00
#
_symmetry.space_group_name_H-M   'P 1'
#
loop_
_entity.id
_entity.type
_entity.pdbx_description
1 polymer ?
#
loop_
_entity_poly.entity_id
_entity_poly.type
_entity_poly.pdbx_seq_one_letter_code
_entity_poly.pdbx_strand_id
1 'polypeptide(L)'
;MLPAHPTTAPAAFFLHGLESSSRGTKGQWFNQHFPAVRMQDYHGDLEQRLAQLEEQVAGIDNLILAGSSFGGLMAACFAARHSERIRRLILLAPALNFTDYRPPASPVAAPVLLVMGSRDTVCPPDLVLPRARASFRNLTVRIEDDDHMLHRAFPALDWPALLT
;
A
#
# COMPACT_ATOMS: atom_id res chain seq x y z
N MET A 1 -24.98 25.16 7.33
CA MET A 1 -23.84 24.55 8.05
C MET A 1 -24.11 23.05 8.06
N LEU A 2 -23.41 22.32 7.21
CA LEU A 2 -23.51 20.86 7.21
C LEU A 2 -22.82 20.34 8.47
N PRO A 3 -23.38 19.37 9.18
CA PRO A 3 -22.73 18.78 10.33
C PRO A 3 -21.42 18.15 9.87
N ALA A 4 -20.31 18.51 10.53
CA ALA A 4 -19.05 17.82 10.36
C ALA A 4 -19.29 16.35 10.70
N HIS A 5 -19.18 15.46 9.73
CA HIS A 5 -19.16 14.04 10.01
C HIS A 5 -18.02 13.79 10.98
N PRO A 6 -18.24 13.05 12.08
CA PRO A 6 -17.16 12.70 12.98
C PRO A 6 -16.12 11.95 12.13
N THR A 7 -14.91 12.51 12.03
CA THR A 7 -13.80 11.82 11.37
C THR A 7 -13.49 10.59 12.22
N THR A 8 -13.89 9.43 11.71
CA THR A 8 -13.55 8.15 12.35
C THR A 8 -12.01 8.05 12.41
N ALA A 9 -11.49 7.49 13.49
CA ALA A 9 -10.05 7.22 13.60
C ALA A 9 -9.60 6.38 12.40
N PRO A 10 -8.39 6.60 11.85
CA PRO A 10 -7.91 5.82 10.72
C PRO A 10 -7.74 4.35 11.09
N ALA A 11 -8.09 3.46 10.15
CA ALA A 11 -7.88 2.04 10.27
C ALA A 11 -6.75 1.63 9.31
N ALA A 12 -5.70 1.03 9.85
CA ALA A 12 -4.52 0.62 9.09
C ALA A 12 -4.53 -0.88 8.80
N PHE A 13 -4.19 -1.22 7.55
CA PHE A 13 -4.10 -2.59 7.05
C PHE A 13 -2.76 -2.79 6.34
N PHE A 14 -2.16 -3.97 6.54
CA PHE A 14 -0.99 -4.41 5.79
C PHE A 14 -1.38 -5.48 4.78
N LEU A 15 -0.95 -5.28 3.53
CA LEU A 15 -1.20 -6.17 2.39
C LEU A 15 0.12 -6.82 1.97
N HIS A 16 0.22 -8.14 2.13
CA HIS A 16 1.44 -8.89 1.84
C HIS A 16 1.66 -9.13 0.33
N GLY A 17 2.88 -9.51 -0.04
CA GLY A 17 3.26 -9.84 -1.41
C GLY A 17 2.69 -11.18 -1.90
N LEU A 18 2.93 -11.47 -3.19
CA LEU A 18 2.33 -12.61 -3.90
C LEU A 18 2.71 -13.96 -3.27
N GLU A 19 3.99 -14.14 -2.96
CA GLU A 19 4.54 -15.38 -2.38
C GLU A 19 4.80 -15.26 -0.88
N SER A 20 4.02 -14.42 -0.20
CA SER A 20 4.13 -14.17 1.23
C SER A 20 2.80 -14.42 1.92
N SER A 21 2.72 -14.02 3.19
CA SER A 21 1.53 -14.12 4.01
C SER A 21 1.55 -13.05 5.11
N SER A 22 0.49 -12.97 5.89
CA SER A 22 0.46 -12.15 7.11
C SER A 22 1.53 -12.57 8.13
N ARG A 23 2.08 -13.77 8.01
CA ARG A 23 3.16 -14.30 8.86
C ARG A 23 4.56 -14.13 8.27
N GLY A 24 4.68 -13.47 7.12
CA GLY A 24 5.96 -13.11 6.53
C GLY A 24 6.71 -12.07 7.38
N THR A 25 7.93 -11.72 6.97
CA THR A 25 8.82 -10.85 7.75
C THR A 25 8.16 -9.52 8.14
N LYS A 26 7.53 -8.84 7.19
CA LYS A 26 6.86 -7.54 7.45
C LYS A 26 5.60 -7.70 8.30
N GLY A 27 4.81 -8.75 8.06
CA GLY A 27 3.64 -9.04 8.88
C GLY A 27 3.99 -9.31 10.34
N GLN A 28 5.02 -10.13 10.58
CA GLN A 28 5.52 -10.39 11.93
C GLN A 28 6.05 -9.11 12.60
N TRP A 29 6.75 -8.28 11.84
CA TRP A 29 7.25 -6.99 12.34
C TRP A 29 6.09 -6.07 12.78
N PHE A 30 5.03 -5.95 11.98
CA PHE A 30 3.84 -5.19 12.38
C PHE A 30 3.18 -5.76 13.62
N ASN A 31 3.00 -7.08 13.69
CA ASN A 31 2.41 -7.71 14.88
C ASN A 31 3.19 -7.39 16.15
N GLN A 32 4.51 -7.32 16.06
CA GLN A 32 5.38 -7.04 17.19
C GLN A 32 5.37 -5.56 17.59
N HIS A 33 5.39 -4.64 16.62
CA HIS A 33 5.61 -3.22 16.87
C HIS A 33 4.33 -2.37 16.79
N PHE A 34 3.37 -2.77 15.96
CA PHE A 34 2.11 -2.05 15.72
C PHE A 34 0.94 -3.03 15.61
N PRO A 35 0.55 -3.69 16.71
CA PRO A 35 -0.45 -4.76 16.68
C PRO A 35 -1.86 -4.30 16.28
N ALA A 36 -2.12 -2.98 16.25
CA ALA A 36 -3.37 -2.43 15.74
C ALA A 36 -3.47 -2.46 14.20
N VAL A 37 -2.35 -2.66 13.49
CA VAL A 37 -2.36 -2.87 12.04
C VAL A 37 -3.01 -4.22 11.75
N ARG A 38 -4.09 -4.20 11.00
CA ARG A 38 -4.84 -5.40 10.64
C ARG A 38 -4.25 -6.05 9.39
N MET A 39 -4.31 -7.37 9.34
CA MET A 39 -3.85 -8.13 8.19
C MET A 39 -4.55 -9.48 8.10
N GLN A 40 -4.58 -10.04 6.90
CA GLN A 40 -5.03 -11.39 6.62
C GLN A 40 -4.21 -11.97 5.47
N ASP A 41 -4.35 -13.24 5.21
CA ASP A 41 -3.78 -13.86 4.03
C ASP A 41 -4.69 -13.66 2.82
N TYR A 42 -4.09 -13.26 1.69
CA TYR A 42 -4.77 -13.12 0.40
C TYR A 42 -4.32 -14.22 -0.53
N HIS A 43 -5.27 -14.78 -1.29
CA HIS A 43 -5.02 -15.91 -2.17
C HIS A 43 -5.62 -15.68 -3.56
N GLY A 44 -5.03 -16.29 -4.56
CA GLY A 44 -5.50 -16.23 -5.93
C GLY A 44 -4.87 -15.10 -6.74
N ASP A 45 -5.52 -14.75 -7.84
CA ASP A 45 -5.10 -13.67 -8.73
C ASP A 45 -5.44 -12.28 -8.16
N LEU A 46 -5.11 -11.24 -8.90
CA LEU A 46 -5.32 -9.85 -8.45
C LEU A 46 -6.80 -9.56 -8.13
N GLU A 47 -7.71 -9.95 -9.01
CA GLU A 47 -9.15 -9.65 -8.80
C GLU A 47 -9.72 -10.43 -7.61
N GLN A 48 -9.30 -11.68 -7.43
CA GLN A 48 -9.69 -12.47 -6.26
C GLN A 48 -9.17 -11.84 -4.96
N ARG A 49 -7.94 -11.37 -4.94
CA ARG A 49 -7.35 -10.69 -3.77
C ARG A 49 -8.00 -9.34 -3.50
N LEU A 50 -8.35 -8.61 -4.53
CA LEU A 50 -9.09 -7.35 -4.37
C LEU A 50 -10.49 -7.59 -3.79
N ALA A 51 -11.18 -8.65 -4.19
CA ALA A 51 -12.46 -9.03 -3.61
C ALA A 51 -12.33 -9.38 -2.11
N GLN A 52 -11.26 -10.09 -1.73
CA GLN A 52 -10.96 -10.39 -0.32
C GLN A 52 -10.67 -9.11 0.48
N LEU A 53 -9.94 -8.16 -0.09
CA LEU A 53 -9.70 -6.87 0.54
C LEU A 53 -11.01 -6.07 0.71
N GLU A 54 -11.86 -6.05 -0.32
CA GLU A 54 -13.19 -5.40 -0.25
C GLU A 54 -14.02 -5.93 0.93
N GLU A 55 -14.05 -7.24 1.12
CA GLU A 55 -14.73 -7.85 2.26
C GLU A 55 -14.10 -7.44 3.60
N GLN A 56 -12.79 -7.47 3.68
CA GLN A 56 -12.05 -7.15 4.91
C GLN A 56 -12.33 -5.72 5.38
N VAL A 57 -12.42 -4.77 4.45
CA VAL A 57 -12.59 -3.35 4.75
C VAL A 57 -14.03 -2.87 4.57
N ALA A 58 -14.98 -3.77 4.43
CA ALA A 58 -16.39 -3.42 4.22
C ALA A 58 -16.91 -2.50 5.34
N GLY A 59 -17.50 -1.37 4.94
CA GLY A 59 -18.05 -0.37 5.88
C GLY A 59 -16.99 0.45 6.65
N ILE A 60 -15.71 0.33 6.29
CA ILE A 60 -14.64 1.09 6.93
C ILE A 60 -14.16 2.18 5.97
N ASP A 61 -14.21 3.41 6.42
CA ASP A 61 -13.63 4.58 5.76
C ASP A 61 -12.35 5.03 6.47
N ASN A 62 -11.69 6.05 5.90
CA ASN A 62 -10.46 6.61 6.48
C ASN A 62 -9.34 5.57 6.57
N LEU A 63 -9.13 4.83 5.48
CA LEU A 63 -8.22 3.69 5.39
C LEU A 63 -6.77 4.13 5.19
N ILE A 64 -5.86 3.53 5.95
CA ILE A 64 -4.41 3.54 5.69
C ILE A 64 -4.05 2.15 5.18
N LEU A 65 -3.58 2.07 3.93
CA LEU A 65 -3.15 0.81 3.34
C LEU A 65 -1.63 0.82 3.15
N ALA A 66 -0.94 -0.09 3.83
CA ALA A 66 0.47 -0.36 3.64
C ALA A 66 0.59 -1.66 2.82
N GLY A 67 1.09 -1.57 1.59
CA GLY A 67 1.19 -2.73 0.71
C GLY A 67 2.62 -2.98 0.24
N SER A 68 3.06 -4.23 0.30
CA SER A 68 4.39 -4.67 -0.13
C SER A 68 4.31 -5.48 -1.42
N SER A 69 5.08 -5.10 -2.43
CA SER A 69 5.16 -5.79 -3.72
C SER A 69 3.78 -5.95 -4.37
N PHE A 70 3.27 -7.17 -4.54
CA PHE A 70 1.92 -7.40 -5.05
C PHE A 70 0.82 -6.81 -4.14
N GLY A 71 1.06 -6.77 -2.83
CA GLY A 71 0.18 -6.04 -1.89
C GLY A 71 0.16 -4.53 -2.16
N GLY A 72 1.25 -3.96 -2.64
CA GLY A 72 1.31 -2.57 -3.10
C GLY A 72 0.49 -2.34 -4.37
N LEU A 73 0.52 -3.29 -5.31
CA LEU A 73 -0.35 -3.30 -6.47
C LEU A 73 -1.83 -3.36 -6.07
N MET A 74 -2.17 -4.23 -5.13
CA MET A 74 -3.53 -4.32 -4.58
C MET A 74 -3.99 -2.98 -3.98
N ALA A 75 -3.14 -2.36 -3.16
CA ALA A 75 -3.44 -1.07 -2.54
C ALA A 75 -3.68 0.02 -3.58
N ALA A 76 -2.85 0.09 -4.61
CA ALA A 76 -3.01 1.04 -5.71
C ALA A 76 -4.31 0.83 -6.49
N CYS A 77 -4.64 -0.41 -6.83
CA CYS A 77 -5.88 -0.75 -7.52
C CYS A 77 -7.12 -0.45 -6.68
N PHE A 78 -7.08 -0.78 -5.39
CA PHE A 78 -8.17 -0.48 -4.47
C PHE A 78 -8.38 1.04 -4.35
N ALA A 79 -7.30 1.80 -4.17
CA ALA A 79 -7.38 3.26 -4.06
C ALA A 79 -7.92 3.92 -5.34
N ALA A 80 -7.60 3.38 -6.51
CA ALA A 80 -8.14 3.88 -7.78
C ALA A 80 -9.66 3.69 -7.88
N ARG A 81 -10.20 2.64 -7.28
CA ARG A 81 -11.65 2.33 -7.26
C ARG A 81 -12.41 3.04 -6.13
N HIS A 82 -11.73 3.34 -5.01
CA HIS A 82 -12.33 3.86 -3.77
C HIS A 82 -11.50 4.99 -3.16
N SER A 83 -11.13 5.97 -3.98
CA SER A 83 -10.21 7.05 -3.56
C SER A 83 -10.75 7.86 -2.37
N GLU A 84 -12.05 7.99 -2.27
CA GLU A 84 -12.73 8.73 -1.19
C GLU A 84 -12.59 8.05 0.19
N ARG A 85 -12.28 6.76 0.22
CA ARG A 85 -12.10 5.99 1.46
C ARG A 85 -10.66 5.98 1.96
N ILE A 86 -9.71 6.47 1.14
CA ILE A 86 -8.27 6.39 1.41
C ILE A 86 -7.79 7.63 2.14
N ARG A 87 -7.27 7.43 3.34
CA ARG A 87 -6.53 8.45 4.06
C ARG A 87 -5.08 8.54 3.60
N ARG A 88 -4.42 7.40 3.39
CA ARG A 88 -3.01 7.33 2.99
C ARG A 88 -2.68 5.97 2.40
N LEU A 89 -1.77 5.98 1.43
CA LEU A 89 -1.10 4.77 0.96
C LEU A 89 0.38 4.79 1.35
N ILE A 90 0.88 3.62 1.74
CA ILE A 90 2.31 3.37 1.95
C ILE A 90 2.67 2.19 1.05
N LEU A 91 3.36 2.48 -0.03
CA LEU A 91 3.68 1.50 -1.07
C LEU A 91 5.15 1.12 -0.95
N LEU A 92 5.39 -0.13 -0.60
CA LEU A 92 6.72 -0.70 -0.36
C LEU A 92 7.09 -1.59 -1.54
N ALA A 93 8.04 -1.14 -2.36
CA ALA A 93 8.45 -1.84 -3.58
C ALA A 93 7.23 -2.35 -4.39
N PRO A 94 6.24 -1.48 -4.72
CA PRO A 94 4.97 -1.93 -5.27
C PRO A 94 5.13 -2.49 -6.68
N ALA A 95 4.41 -3.58 -6.98
CA ALA A 95 4.45 -4.25 -8.28
C ALA A 95 3.64 -3.51 -9.36
N LEU A 96 3.87 -2.21 -9.53
CA LEU A 96 3.20 -1.40 -10.57
C LEU A 96 3.74 -1.68 -11.98
N ASN A 97 4.84 -2.43 -12.09
CA ASN A 97 5.33 -2.98 -13.35
C ASN A 97 4.54 -4.21 -13.82
N PHE A 98 3.53 -4.64 -13.06
CA PHE A 98 2.63 -5.73 -13.46
C PHE A 98 1.98 -5.43 -14.81
N THR A 99 1.96 -6.42 -15.71
CA THR A 99 1.58 -6.24 -17.11
C THR A 99 0.17 -5.66 -17.27
N ASP A 100 -0.76 -6.09 -16.45
CA ASP A 100 -2.17 -5.67 -16.54
C ASP A 100 -2.49 -4.41 -15.75
N TYR A 101 -1.51 -3.85 -15.01
CA TYR A 101 -1.72 -2.60 -14.30
C TYR A 101 -1.84 -1.42 -15.26
N ARG A 102 -2.85 -0.60 -15.07
CA ARG A 102 -3.04 0.67 -15.78
C ARG A 102 -3.28 1.79 -14.78
N PRO A 103 -2.56 2.91 -14.90
CA PRO A 103 -2.88 4.10 -14.11
C PRO A 103 -4.34 4.52 -14.30
N PRO A 104 -5.03 4.95 -13.23
CA PRO A 104 -6.41 5.42 -13.37
C PRO A 104 -6.49 6.71 -14.18
N ALA A 105 -7.62 6.91 -14.87
CA ALA A 105 -7.85 8.12 -15.65
C ALA A 105 -7.84 9.39 -14.75
N SER A 106 -8.33 9.27 -13.51
CA SER A 106 -8.25 10.31 -12.49
C SER A 106 -7.27 9.87 -11.41
N PRO A 107 -6.11 10.54 -11.26
CA PRO A 107 -5.11 10.18 -10.26
C PRO A 107 -5.67 10.24 -8.83
N VAL A 108 -5.26 9.29 -8.00
CA VAL A 108 -5.63 9.24 -6.58
C VAL A 108 -5.09 10.48 -5.86
N ALA A 109 -5.95 11.18 -5.12
CA ALA A 109 -5.60 12.42 -4.45
C ALA A 109 -5.02 12.24 -3.05
N ALA A 110 -5.29 11.11 -2.40
CA ALA A 110 -4.77 10.82 -1.07
C ALA A 110 -3.23 10.86 -1.04
N PRO A 111 -2.60 11.22 0.10
CA PRO A 111 -1.15 11.17 0.25
C PRO A 111 -0.62 9.76 0.04
N VAL A 112 0.44 9.64 -0.76
CA VAL A 112 1.10 8.36 -1.05
C VAL A 112 2.59 8.49 -0.75
N LEU A 113 3.10 7.63 0.11
CA LEU A 113 4.54 7.39 0.27
C LEU A 113 4.91 6.12 -0.51
N LEU A 114 5.81 6.27 -1.46
CA LEU A 114 6.36 5.15 -2.22
C LEU A 114 7.83 4.98 -1.85
N VAL A 115 8.18 3.81 -1.34
CA VAL A 115 9.55 3.45 -0.95
C VAL A 115 10.04 2.32 -1.82
N MET A 116 11.21 2.50 -2.42
CA MET A 116 11.81 1.52 -3.33
C MET A 116 13.29 1.34 -3.02
N GLY A 117 13.80 0.14 -3.28
CA GLY A 117 15.24 -0.13 -3.29
C GLY A 117 15.86 0.23 -4.64
N SER A 118 17.00 0.91 -4.64
CA SER A 118 17.73 1.23 -5.86
C SER A 118 18.25 -0.02 -6.60
N ARG A 119 18.39 -1.13 -5.88
CA ARG A 119 18.84 -2.42 -6.40
C ARG A 119 17.70 -3.44 -6.59
N ASP A 120 16.45 -2.97 -6.58
CA ASP A 120 15.29 -3.82 -6.81
C ASP A 120 15.26 -4.29 -8.28
N THR A 121 15.39 -5.60 -8.49
CA THR A 121 15.32 -6.23 -9.80
C THR A 121 13.98 -6.89 -10.09
N VAL A 122 13.10 -6.98 -9.09
CA VAL A 122 11.73 -7.54 -9.21
C VAL A 122 10.76 -6.45 -9.65
N CYS A 123 10.80 -5.31 -8.96
CA CYS A 123 10.02 -4.12 -9.29
C CYS A 123 10.98 -2.93 -9.49
N PRO A 124 11.71 -2.90 -10.63
CA PRO A 124 12.73 -1.87 -10.85
C PRO A 124 12.15 -0.45 -10.83
N PRO A 125 12.84 0.53 -10.20
CA PRO A 125 12.34 1.90 -10.10
C PRO A 125 12.00 2.55 -11.44
N ASP A 126 12.79 2.30 -12.48
CA ASP A 126 12.56 2.85 -13.82
C ASP A 126 11.28 2.32 -14.50
N LEU A 127 10.80 1.15 -14.11
CA LEU A 127 9.51 0.60 -14.59
C LEU A 127 8.33 1.02 -13.71
N VAL A 128 8.55 1.23 -12.42
CA VAL A 128 7.49 1.55 -11.44
C VAL A 128 7.18 3.03 -11.40
N LEU A 129 8.20 3.89 -11.38
CA LEU A 129 8.04 5.33 -11.15
C LEU A 129 7.14 6.04 -12.18
N PRO A 130 7.25 5.79 -13.50
CA PRO A 130 6.37 6.44 -14.45
C PRO A 130 4.89 6.13 -14.20
N ARG A 131 4.58 4.89 -13.84
CA ARG A 131 3.22 4.46 -13.54
C ARG A 131 2.72 5.05 -12.22
N ALA A 132 3.59 5.12 -11.21
CA ALA A 132 3.26 5.75 -9.93
C ALA A 132 2.95 7.24 -10.10
N ARG A 133 3.76 7.97 -10.87
CA ARG A 133 3.53 9.39 -11.15
C ARG A 133 2.24 9.65 -11.93
N ALA A 134 1.85 8.73 -12.79
CA ALA A 134 0.58 8.81 -13.51
C ALA A 134 -0.63 8.44 -12.62
N SER A 135 -0.41 7.68 -11.55
CA SER A 135 -1.48 7.14 -10.69
C SER A 135 -1.81 8.02 -9.49
N PHE A 136 -0.84 8.79 -8.97
CA PHE A 136 -0.97 9.47 -7.69
C PHE A 136 -0.65 10.96 -7.82
N ARG A 137 -1.57 11.80 -7.37
CA ARG A 137 -1.41 13.26 -7.43
C ARG A 137 -0.49 13.79 -6.33
N ASN A 138 -0.57 13.20 -5.13
CA ASN A 138 0.18 13.61 -3.95
C ASN A 138 1.17 12.51 -3.57
N LEU A 139 2.22 12.38 -4.39
CA LEU A 139 3.21 11.30 -4.30
C LEU A 139 4.53 11.80 -3.73
N THR A 140 4.98 11.17 -2.65
CA THR A 140 6.34 11.28 -2.13
C THR A 140 7.10 10.01 -2.46
N VAL A 141 8.25 10.13 -3.11
CA VAL A 141 9.11 9.00 -3.52
C VAL A 141 10.37 8.98 -2.67
N ARG A 142 10.70 7.82 -2.11
CA ARG A 142 11.97 7.55 -1.46
C ARG A 142 12.62 6.35 -2.13
N ILE A 143 13.82 6.57 -2.68
CA ILE A 143 14.66 5.51 -3.22
C ILE A 143 15.82 5.32 -2.26
N GLU A 144 15.90 4.13 -1.68
CA GLU A 144 16.87 3.78 -0.65
C GLU A 144 17.93 2.82 -1.21
N ASP A 145 19.11 2.81 -0.60
CA ASP A 145 20.13 1.81 -0.91
C ASP A 145 19.74 0.45 -0.33
N ASP A 146 18.84 -0.23 -1.02
CA ASP A 146 18.22 -1.47 -0.58
C ASP A 146 17.79 -2.30 -1.80
N ASP A 147 17.34 -3.53 -1.55
CA ASP A 147 16.78 -4.44 -2.54
C ASP A 147 15.23 -4.47 -2.50
N HIS A 148 14.64 -5.45 -3.19
CA HIS A 148 13.19 -5.62 -3.24
C HIS A 148 12.55 -5.82 -1.85
N MET A 149 13.24 -6.47 -0.93
CA MET A 149 12.72 -6.79 0.41
C MET A 149 12.71 -5.58 1.35
N LEU A 150 13.45 -4.52 1.04
CA LEU A 150 13.54 -3.30 1.87
C LEU A 150 13.92 -3.60 3.32
N HIS A 151 14.87 -4.53 3.53
CA HIS A 151 15.26 -4.98 4.87
C HIS A 151 15.72 -3.84 5.78
N ARG A 152 16.38 -2.82 5.22
CA ARG A 152 16.88 -1.67 5.96
C ARG A 152 15.87 -0.52 5.97
N ALA A 153 15.27 -0.22 4.82
CA ALA A 153 14.39 0.92 4.66
C ALA A 153 13.05 0.74 5.40
N PHE A 154 12.46 -0.46 5.33
CA PHE A 154 11.14 -0.72 5.91
C PHE A 154 11.07 -0.43 7.42
N PRO A 155 11.93 -1.02 8.28
CA PRO A 155 11.84 -0.77 9.71
C PRO A 155 12.27 0.65 10.12
N ALA A 156 12.98 1.36 9.25
CA ALA A 156 13.47 2.71 9.52
C ALA A 156 12.45 3.82 9.18
N LEU A 157 11.30 3.48 8.61
CA LEU A 157 10.24 4.46 8.34
C LEU A 157 9.62 4.97 9.64
N ASP A 158 9.14 6.21 9.62
CA ASP A 158 8.40 6.81 10.73
C ASP A 158 6.98 6.24 10.82
N TRP A 159 6.88 4.98 11.18
CA TRP A 159 5.60 4.28 11.29
C TRP A 159 4.60 4.93 12.25
N PRO A 160 5.01 5.47 13.40
CA PRO A 160 4.06 6.21 14.25
C PRO A 160 3.35 7.35 13.52
N ALA A 161 4.08 8.13 12.72
CA ALA A 161 3.50 9.21 11.93
C ALA A 161 2.68 8.70 10.74
N LEU A 162 3.13 7.62 10.09
CA LEU A 162 2.48 7.06 8.90
C LEU A 162 1.13 6.40 9.21
N LEU A 163 0.94 5.88 10.41
CA LEU A 163 -0.25 5.14 10.82
C LEU A 163 -1.33 5.99 11.50
N THR A 164 -1.25 7.31 11.38
CA THR A 164 -2.21 8.25 11.96
C THR A 164 -3.02 9.05 10.96
#